data_0522e3fb9fbc8b71d4a18aeaa034e56d
#
_entry.id   0522e3fb9fbc8b71d4a18aeaa034e56d
#
_cell.length_a   1.000
_cell.length_b   1.000
_cell.length_c   1.000
_cell.angle_alpha   90.00
_cell.angle_beta   90.00
_cell.angle_gamma   90.00
#
_symmetry.space_group_name_H-M   'P 1'
#
loop_
_entity.id
_entity.type
_entity.pdbx_description
1 polymer ?
#
loop_
_entity_poly.entity_id
_entity_poly.type
_entity_poly.pdbx_seq_one_letter_code
_entity_poly.pdbx_strand_id
1 'polypeptide(L)'
;MRQAWADTDARLRRIENRLGIGTTAIDAGTADRRRTALDNLARRYRRFSILGLVMAVVSIFYIFGDILPGDKGRWVWLCFAAYFATVSVMDNWLYRGIRSIDVAAMPVEEVTRLTLRYRRWHLIFIAILLPLAAALLTMMLATVGFELYFTLGAVAGLIVGLAIGLRQLLAFLADYKTMLN
;
A
#
# COMPACT_ATOMS: atom_id res chain seq x y z
N MET A 1 -6.64 -19.32 59.43
CA MET A 1 -5.77 -19.32 58.23
C MET A 1 -6.48 -19.79 56.97
N ARG A 2 -7.23 -20.91 56.94
CA ARG A 2 -7.91 -21.38 55.71
C ARG A 2 -8.95 -20.39 55.12
N GLN A 3 -9.69 -19.66 55.98
CA GLN A 3 -10.67 -18.69 55.50
C GLN A 3 -10.05 -17.45 54.85
N ALA A 4 -8.89 -16.99 55.34
CA ALA A 4 -8.19 -15.85 54.75
C ALA A 4 -7.69 -16.17 53.32
N TRP A 5 -7.22 -17.40 53.07
CA TRP A 5 -6.81 -17.87 51.76
C TRP A 5 -8.00 -17.98 50.77
N ALA A 6 -9.15 -18.49 51.24
CA ALA A 6 -10.35 -18.59 50.43
C ALA A 6 -10.89 -17.20 50.00
N ASP A 7 -10.77 -16.20 50.87
CA ASP A 7 -11.20 -14.84 50.60
C ASP A 7 -10.26 -14.14 49.61
N THR A 8 -8.96 -14.41 49.70
CA THR A 8 -7.92 -13.92 48.77
C THR A 8 -8.14 -14.53 47.39
N ASP A 9 -8.39 -15.84 47.31
CA ASP A 9 -8.65 -16.56 46.06
C ASP A 9 -9.94 -16.06 45.38
N ALA A 10 -10.98 -15.77 46.15
CA ALA A 10 -12.22 -15.21 45.65
C ALA A 10 -12.09 -13.75 45.14
N ARG A 11 -11.16 -12.98 45.76
CA ARG A 11 -10.78 -11.63 45.26
C ARG A 11 -9.96 -11.70 44.00
N LEU A 12 -8.98 -12.59 43.91
CA LEU A 12 -8.20 -12.83 42.72
C LEU A 12 -9.05 -13.26 41.53
N ARG A 13 -9.97 -14.22 41.72
CA ARG A 13 -10.90 -14.61 40.65
C ARG A 13 -11.83 -13.48 40.22
N ARG A 14 -12.25 -12.59 41.13
CA ARG A 14 -13.00 -11.39 40.75
C ARG A 14 -12.18 -10.38 39.95
N ILE A 15 -10.90 -10.22 40.28
CA ILE A 15 -9.98 -9.36 39.56
C ILE A 15 -9.69 -9.96 38.19
N GLU A 16 -9.40 -11.26 38.10
CA GLU A 16 -9.18 -11.98 36.84
C GLU A 16 -10.40 -11.93 35.92
N ASN A 17 -11.62 -12.12 36.46
CA ASN A 17 -12.86 -11.98 35.70
C ASN A 17 -13.11 -10.53 35.23
N ARG A 18 -12.75 -9.52 36.04
CA ARG A 18 -12.83 -8.11 35.61
C ARG A 18 -11.75 -7.74 34.59
N LEU A 19 -10.55 -8.24 34.76
CA LEU A 19 -9.47 -8.06 33.78
C LEU A 19 -9.76 -8.87 32.51
N GLY A 20 -10.30 -10.08 32.60
CA GLY A 20 -10.68 -10.87 31.45
C GLY A 20 -11.81 -10.25 30.63
N ILE A 21 -12.81 -9.66 31.28
CA ILE A 21 -13.87 -8.91 30.59
C ILE A 21 -13.28 -7.62 29.97
N GLY A 22 -12.36 -6.95 30.66
CA GLY A 22 -11.66 -5.77 30.16
C GLY A 22 -10.73 -6.10 29.00
N THR A 23 -9.98 -7.19 29.08
CA THR A 23 -9.08 -7.64 28.01
C THR A 23 -9.85 -8.10 26.77
N THR A 24 -10.94 -8.88 26.93
CA THR A 24 -11.75 -9.31 25.78
C THR A 24 -12.43 -8.14 25.06
N ALA A 25 -12.90 -7.12 25.77
CA ALA A 25 -13.50 -5.93 25.15
C ALA A 25 -12.45 -5.03 24.46
N ILE A 26 -11.26 -4.89 25.07
CA ILE A 26 -10.11 -4.19 24.46
C ILE A 26 -9.62 -4.96 23.26
N ASP A 27 -9.51 -6.29 23.35
CA ASP A 27 -9.09 -7.17 22.26
C ASP A 27 -10.08 -7.14 21.10
N ALA A 28 -11.39 -7.14 21.36
CA ALA A 28 -12.41 -7.03 20.31
C ALA A 28 -12.33 -5.68 19.58
N GLY A 29 -12.16 -4.58 20.28
CA GLY A 29 -12.01 -3.26 19.68
C GLY A 29 -10.70 -3.12 18.88
N THR A 30 -9.63 -3.75 19.35
CA THR A 30 -8.34 -3.77 18.66
C THR A 30 -8.41 -4.65 17.40
N ALA A 31 -9.06 -5.82 17.50
CA ALA A 31 -9.27 -6.70 16.36
C ALA A 31 -10.11 -6.04 15.26
N ASP A 32 -11.17 -5.30 15.62
CA ASP A 32 -12.01 -4.58 14.66
C ASP A 32 -11.24 -3.44 13.96
N ARG A 33 -10.42 -2.68 14.70
CA ARG A 33 -9.54 -1.66 14.12
C ARG A 33 -8.51 -2.24 13.15
N ARG A 34 -7.89 -3.37 13.50
CA ARG A 34 -6.94 -4.09 12.64
C ARG A 34 -7.62 -4.59 11.37
N ARG A 35 -8.82 -5.15 11.49
CA ARG A 35 -9.63 -5.60 10.35
C ARG A 35 -9.98 -4.45 9.42
N THR A 36 -10.42 -3.32 9.96
CA THR A 36 -10.72 -2.11 9.18
C THR A 36 -9.48 -1.57 8.46
N ALA A 37 -8.32 -1.54 9.13
CA ALA A 37 -7.06 -1.12 8.52
C ALA A 37 -6.63 -2.06 7.38
N LEU A 38 -6.80 -3.37 7.57
CA LEU A 38 -6.52 -4.40 6.56
C LEU A 38 -7.41 -4.24 5.33
N ASP A 39 -8.71 -4.02 5.52
CA ASP A 39 -9.66 -3.78 4.43
C ASP A 39 -9.35 -2.48 3.68
N ASN A 40 -8.89 -1.45 4.37
CA ASN A 40 -8.46 -0.19 3.77
C ASN A 40 -7.21 -0.40 2.90
N LEU A 41 -6.19 -1.10 3.43
CA LEU A 41 -4.98 -1.46 2.69
C LEU A 41 -5.32 -2.29 1.44
N ALA A 42 -6.12 -3.34 1.58
CA ALA A 42 -6.53 -4.19 0.46
C ALA A 42 -7.26 -3.39 -0.62
N ARG A 43 -8.22 -2.52 -0.24
CA ARG A 43 -8.93 -1.66 -1.20
C ARG A 43 -8.00 -0.69 -1.92
N ARG A 44 -7.00 -0.13 -1.25
CA ARG A 44 -6.02 0.78 -1.86
C ARG A 44 -5.15 0.05 -2.88
N TYR A 45 -4.56 -1.09 -2.52
CA TYR A 45 -3.74 -1.88 -3.44
C TYR A 45 -4.53 -2.34 -4.66
N ARG A 46 -5.78 -2.77 -4.48
CA ARG A 46 -6.64 -3.14 -5.60
C ARG A 46 -6.87 -1.95 -6.56
N ARG A 47 -7.13 -0.75 -6.02
CA ARG A 47 -7.33 0.45 -6.85
C ARG A 47 -6.06 0.82 -7.62
N PHE A 48 -4.90 0.77 -6.98
CA PHE A 48 -3.62 1.07 -7.65
C PHE A 48 -3.27 0.01 -8.69
N SER A 49 -3.49 -1.26 -8.42
CA SER A 49 -3.32 -2.33 -9.39
C SER A 49 -4.18 -2.11 -10.64
N ILE A 50 -5.46 -1.76 -10.48
CA ILE A 50 -6.35 -1.46 -11.60
C ILE A 50 -5.88 -0.21 -12.34
N LEU A 51 -5.51 0.85 -11.63
CA LEU A 51 -5.00 2.08 -12.23
C LEU A 51 -3.72 1.82 -13.04
N GLY A 52 -2.77 1.05 -12.48
CA GLY A 52 -1.55 0.64 -13.18
C GLY A 52 -1.86 -0.13 -14.47
N LEU A 53 -2.83 -1.06 -14.42
CA LEU A 53 -3.25 -1.79 -15.61
C LEU A 53 -3.84 -0.87 -16.68
N VAL A 54 -4.73 0.05 -16.29
CA VAL A 54 -5.33 1.04 -17.20
C VAL A 54 -4.24 1.89 -17.84
N MET A 55 -3.28 2.39 -17.05
CA MET A 55 -2.17 3.20 -17.56
C MET A 55 -1.24 2.40 -18.50
N ALA A 56 -1.02 1.11 -18.24
CA ALA A 56 -0.28 0.23 -19.15
C ALA A 56 -1.00 0.11 -20.50
N VAL A 57 -2.32 -0.11 -20.49
CA VAL A 57 -3.13 -0.19 -21.71
C VAL A 57 -3.12 1.14 -22.46
N VAL A 58 -3.29 2.27 -21.77
CA VAL A 58 -3.21 3.62 -22.37
C VAL A 58 -1.84 3.84 -23.01
N SER A 59 -0.75 3.44 -22.35
CA SER A 59 0.61 3.55 -22.92
C SER A 59 0.76 2.73 -24.22
N ILE A 60 0.13 1.55 -24.30
CA ILE A 60 0.09 0.73 -25.52
C ILE A 60 -0.68 1.45 -26.65
N PHE A 61 -1.81 2.09 -26.35
CA PHE A 61 -2.56 2.86 -27.35
C PHE A 61 -1.72 4.02 -27.92
N TYR A 62 -0.90 4.66 -27.10
CA TYR A 62 -0.01 5.73 -27.56
C TYR A 62 1.11 5.25 -28.51
N ILE A 63 1.51 3.96 -28.44
CA ILE A 63 2.44 3.36 -29.38
C ILE A 63 1.84 3.34 -30.79
N PHE A 64 0.56 3.01 -30.90
CA PHE A 64 -0.15 2.94 -32.18
C PHE A 64 -0.63 4.31 -32.69
N GLY A 65 -0.81 5.29 -31.81
CA GLY A 65 -1.30 6.63 -32.14
C GLY A 65 -0.24 7.59 -32.69
N ASP A 66 1.02 7.17 -32.78
CA ASP A 66 2.17 7.96 -33.32
C ASP A 66 2.27 9.38 -32.72
N ILE A 67 1.87 9.52 -31.45
CA ILE A 67 1.79 10.82 -30.75
C ILE A 67 3.20 11.41 -30.51
N LEU A 68 4.19 10.57 -30.33
CA LEU A 68 5.59 10.98 -30.32
C LEU A 68 6.23 10.55 -31.64
N PRO A 69 6.77 11.50 -32.44
CA PRO A 69 7.32 11.18 -33.73
C PRO A 69 8.56 10.28 -33.64
N GLY A 70 8.61 9.28 -34.52
CA GLY A 70 9.74 8.40 -34.74
C GLY A 70 9.87 7.22 -33.77
N ASP A 71 10.82 6.33 -34.06
CA ASP A 71 11.03 5.09 -33.31
C ASP A 71 11.36 5.31 -31.83
N LYS A 72 12.02 6.42 -31.49
CA LYS A 72 12.35 6.76 -30.10
C LYS A 72 11.10 6.97 -29.26
N GLY A 73 10.05 7.59 -29.81
CA GLY A 73 8.78 7.79 -29.13
C GLY A 73 8.08 6.47 -28.79
N ARG A 74 8.12 5.51 -29.70
CA ARG A 74 7.54 4.17 -29.48
C ARG A 74 8.23 3.42 -28.32
N TRP A 75 9.57 3.50 -28.25
CA TRP A 75 10.32 2.89 -27.15
C TRP A 75 9.99 3.50 -25.79
N VAL A 76 9.80 4.82 -25.74
CA VAL A 76 9.39 5.51 -24.49
C VAL A 76 8.06 4.97 -24.01
N TRP A 77 7.05 4.88 -24.87
CA TRP A 77 5.74 4.36 -24.51
C TRP A 77 5.76 2.88 -24.13
N LEU A 78 6.61 2.08 -24.79
CA LEU A 78 6.80 0.67 -24.42
C LEU A 78 7.39 0.56 -23.00
N CYS A 79 8.37 1.39 -22.65
CA CYS A 79 8.92 1.43 -21.31
C CYS A 79 7.89 1.86 -20.25
N PHE A 80 7.02 2.85 -20.57
CA PHE A 80 5.91 3.21 -19.69
C PHE A 80 4.90 2.08 -19.53
N ALA A 81 4.53 1.39 -20.61
CA ALA A 81 3.64 0.23 -20.55
C ALA A 81 4.20 -0.86 -19.64
N ALA A 82 5.49 -1.21 -19.81
CA ALA A 82 6.18 -2.19 -18.98
C ALA A 82 6.26 -1.74 -17.51
N TYR A 83 6.54 -0.47 -17.25
CA TYR A 83 6.57 0.11 -15.91
C TYR A 83 5.21 -0.03 -15.21
N PHE A 84 4.13 0.45 -15.85
CA PHE A 84 2.79 0.39 -15.26
C PHE A 84 2.27 -1.04 -15.11
N ALA A 85 2.60 -1.94 -16.04
CA ALA A 85 2.30 -3.36 -15.91
C ALA A 85 3.01 -3.96 -14.67
N THR A 86 4.29 -3.62 -14.46
CA THR A 86 5.06 -4.06 -13.29
C THR A 86 4.44 -3.54 -12.00
N VAL A 87 4.09 -2.25 -11.92
CA VAL A 87 3.40 -1.65 -10.78
C VAL A 87 2.09 -2.40 -10.49
N SER A 88 1.28 -2.64 -11.52
CA SER A 88 0.00 -3.35 -11.40
C SER A 88 0.18 -4.76 -10.83
N VAL A 89 1.17 -5.52 -11.32
CA VAL A 89 1.46 -6.87 -10.83
C VAL A 89 1.92 -6.86 -9.37
N MET A 90 2.79 -5.93 -9.00
CA MET A 90 3.31 -5.78 -7.63
C MET A 90 2.19 -5.41 -6.65
N ASP A 91 1.34 -4.43 -7.02
CA ASP A 91 0.20 -4.04 -6.19
C ASP A 91 -0.84 -5.16 -6.04
N ASN A 92 -1.08 -5.93 -7.11
CA ASN A 92 -1.97 -7.09 -7.05
C ASN A 92 -1.38 -8.21 -6.16
N TRP A 93 -0.07 -8.39 -6.18
CA TRP A 93 0.60 -9.35 -5.29
C TRP A 93 0.47 -8.92 -3.82
N LEU A 94 0.71 -7.63 -3.51
CA LEU A 94 0.50 -7.07 -2.16
C LEU A 94 -0.97 -7.17 -1.73
N TYR A 95 -1.91 -6.86 -2.63
CA TYR A 95 -3.34 -7.02 -2.38
C TYR A 95 -3.71 -8.44 -1.97
N ARG A 96 -3.26 -9.44 -2.75
CA ARG A 96 -3.53 -10.86 -2.45
C ARG A 96 -2.91 -11.27 -1.12
N GLY A 97 -1.68 -10.84 -0.86
CA GLY A 97 -0.97 -11.14 0.37
C GLY A 97 -1.63 -10.53 1.61
N ILE A 98 -2.08 -9.28 1.52
CA ILE A 98 -2.78 -8.61 2.64
C ILE A 98 -4.16 -9.26 2.86
N ARG A 99 -4.87 -9.60 1.80
CA ARG A 99 -6.18 -10.24 1.92
C ARG A 99 -6.13 -11.66 2.48
N SER A 100 -4.98 -12.34 2.40
CA SER A 100 -4.80 -13.66 3.02
C SER A 100 -4.59 -13.61 4.54
N ILE A 101 -4.44 -12.42 5.14
CA ILE A 101 -4.31 -12.26 6.58
C ILE A 101 -5.71 -12.32 7.21
N ASP A 102 -5.96 -13.35 8.02
CA ASP A 102 -7.19 -13.47 8.81
C ASP A 102 -6.89 -13.09 10.26
N VAL A 103 -7.27 -11.86 10.63
CA VAL A 103 -7.04 -11.33 11.99
C VAL A 103 -7.82 -12.12 13.06
N ALA A 104 -8.91 -12.80 12.68
CA ALA A 104 -9.74 -13.56 13.61
C ALA A 104 -9.20 -14.98 13.85
N ALA A 105 -8.57 -15.59 12.84
CA ALA A 105 -8.11 -16.97 12.89
C ALA A 105 -6.62 -17.11 13.19
N MET A 106 -5.82 -16.07 12.89
CA MET A 106 -4.36 -16.11 13.05
C MET A 106 -3.90 -15.60 14.41
N PRO A 107 -2.83 -16.17 15.01
CA PRO A 107 -2.18 -15.61 16.18
C PRO A 107 -1.68 -14.18 15.91
N VAL A 108 -1.75 -13.32 16.94
CA VAL A 108 -1.33 -11.90 16.83
C VAL A 108 0.12 -11.77 16.33
N GLU A 109 1.00 -12.66 16.78
CA GLU A 109 2.40 -12.69 16.36
C GLU A 109 2.53 -12.93 14.85
N GLU A 110 1.74 -13.84 14.29
CA GLU A 110 1.76 -14.16 12.87
C GLU A 110 1.22 -13.00 12.02
N VAL A 111 0.10 -12.39 12.44
CA VAL A 111 -0.46 -11.18 11.80
C VAL A 111 0.58 -10.06 11.79
N THR A 112 1.26 -9.83 12.92
CA THR A 112 2.30 -8.80 13.03
C THR A 112 3.48 -9.09 12.11
N ARG A 113 3.97 -10.32 12.07
CA ARG A 113 5.08 -10.75 11.21
C ARG A 113 4.75 -10.57 9.72
N LEU A 114 3.57 -10.99 9.29
CA LEU A 114 3.11 -10.83 7.91
C LEU A 114 2.95 -9.35 7.54
N THR A 115 2.35 -8.55 8.43
CA THR A 115 2.19 -7.11 8.24
C THR A 115 3.53 -6.41 8.05
N LEU A 116 4.53 -6.72 8.90
CA LEU A 116 5.88 -6.16 8.77
C LEU A 116 6.55 -6.59 7.46
N ARG A 117 6.36 -7.84 7.04
CA ARG A 117 6.87 -8.36 5.77
C ARG A 117 6.29 -7.58 4.59
N TYR A 118 4.97 -7.39 4.51
CA TYR A 118 4.33 -6.66 3.41
C TYR A 118 4.67 -5.17 3.43
N ARG A 119 4.75 -4.55 4.61
CA ARG A 119 5.23 -3.17 4.74
C ARG A 119 6.65 -3.01 4.18
N ARG A 120 7.56 -3.94 4.52
CA ARG A 120 8.94 -3.92 4.01
C ARG A 120 8.97 -4.03 2.48
N TRP A 121 8.23 -4.96 1.90
CA TRP A 121 8.14 -5.11 0.46
C TRP A 121 7.56 -3.87 -0.22
N HIS A 122 6.51 -3.28 0.34
CA HIS A 122 5.94 -2.03 -0.17
C HIS A 122 6.97 -0.90 -0.22
N LEU A 123 7.74 -0.71 0.85
CA LEU A 123 8.80 0.30 0.89
C LEU A 123 9.92 0.02 -0.11
N ILE A 124 10.33 -1.24 -0.28
CA ILE A 124 11.33 -1.65 -1.28
C ILE A 124 10.80 -1.34 -2.69
N PHE A 125 9.55 -1.65 -2.99
CA PHE A 125 8.95 -1.36 -4.28
C PHE A 125 8.92 0.15 -4.57
N ILE A 126 8.53 0.97 -3.61
CA ILE A 126 8.58 2.43 -3.76
C ILE A 126 10.01 2.90 -4.01
N ALA A 127 10.98 2.40 -3.26
CA ALA A 127 12.39 2.78 -3.40
C ALA A 127 12.97 2.44 -4.77
N ILE A 128 12.47 1.40 -5.44
CA ILE A 128 12.90 1.00 -6.78
C ILE A 128 12.08 1.72 -7.86
N LEU A 129 10.76 1.76 -7.70
CA LEU A 129 9.87 2.26 -8.75
C LEU A 129 9.88 3.78 -8.86
N LEU A 130 10.11 4.51 -7.78
CA LEU A 130 10.13 5.97 -7.81
C LEU A 130 11.30 6.54 -8.62
N PRO A 131 12.57 6.10 -8.45
CA PRO A 131 13.67 6.52 -9.31
C PRO A 131 13.46 6.09 -10.77
N LEU A 132 12.89 4.91 -10.99
CA LEU A 132 12.61 4.44 -12.35
C LEU A 132 11.55 5.32 -13.03
N ALA A 133 10.50 5.73 -12.31
CA ALA A 133 9.51 6.69 -12.83
C ALA A 133 10.15 8.04 -13.19
N ALA A 134 11.06 8.55 -12.35
CA ALA A 134 11.79 9.79 -12.63
C ALA A 134 12.67 9.66 -13.87
N ALA A 135 13.38 8.54 -14.04
CA ALA A 135 14.18 8.27 -15.22
C ALA A 135 13.34 8.20 -16.50
N LEU A 136 12.19 7.52 -16.46
CA LEU A 136 11.26 7.45 -17.59
C LEU A 136 10.68 8.81 -17.94
N LEU A 137 10.32 9.63 -16.95
CA LEU A 137 9.86 11.01 -17.20
C LEU A 137 10.95 11.86 -17.85
N THR A 138 12.19 11.77 -17.38
CA THR A 138 13.33 12.47 -17.97
C THR A 138 13.57 12.02 -19.41
N MET A 139 13.50 10.72 -19.69
CA MET A 139 13.63 10.17 -21.04
C MET A 139 12.53 10.68 -21.95
N MET A 140 11.29 10.77 -21.46
CA MET A 140 10.17 11.32 -22.22
C MET A 140 10.39 12.80 -22.55
N LEU A 141 10.79 13.63 -21.57
CA LEU A 141 11.08 15.05 -21.77
C LEU A 141 12.22 15.25 -22.77
N ALA A 142 13.28 14.46 -22.71
CA ALA A 142 14.38 14.51 -23.66
C ALA A 142 13.97 14.13 -25.10
N THR A 143 12.98 13.24 -25.24
CA THR A 143 12.46 12.82 -26.56
C THR A 143 11.58 13.89 -27.21
N VAL A 144 10.79 14.63 -26.41
CA VAL A 144 9.91 15.70 -26.90
C VAL A 144 10.67 17.01 -27.17
N GLY A 145 11.93 17.14 -26.70
CA GLY A 145 12.75 18.32 -26.96
C GLY A 145 12.43 19.52 -26.10
N PHE A 146 11.89 19.32 -24.90
CA PHE A 146 11.61 20.39 -23.91
C PHE A 146 10.67 21.51 -24.42
N GLU A 147 9.72 21.20 -25.27
CA GLU A 147 8.68 22.16 -25.66
C GLU A 147 7.98 22.76 -24.42
N LEU A 148 7.82 24.09 -24.42
CA LEU A 148 7.36 24.86 -23.27
C LEU A 148 6.05 24.32 -22.68
N TYR A 149 5.04 24.14 -23.51
CA TYR A 149 3.73 23.67 -23.07
C TYR A 149 3.76 22.25 -22.50
N PHE A 150 4.52 21.38 -23.14
CA PHE A 150 4.69 20.01 -22.67
C PHE A 150 5.47 19.97 -21.35
N THR A 151 6.53 20.74 -21.23
CA THR A 151 7.33 20.85 -20.00
C THR A 151 6.50 21.40 -18.84
N LEU A 152 5.70 22.47 -19.06
CA LEU A 152 4.81 23.00 -18.05
C LEU A 152 3.75 21.98 -17.60
N GLY A 153 3.17 21.25 -18.55
CA GLY A 153 2.22 20.17 -18.25
C GLY A 153 2.86 19.04 -17.44
N ALA A 154 4.07 18.63 -17.79
CA ALA A 154 4.83 17.60 -17.06
C ALA A 154 5.18 18.05 -15.63
N VAL A 155 5.64 19.30 -15.44
CA VAL A 155 5.94 19.87 -14.13
C VAL A 155 4.67 19.97 -13.28
N ALA A 156 3.58 20.48 -13.81
CA ALA A 156 2.30 20.54 -13.11
C ALA A 156 1.81 19.15 -12.71
N GLY A 157 1.86 18.18 -13.63
CA GLY A 157 1.52 16.79 -13.37
C GLY A 157 2.41 16.15 -12.30
N LEU A 158 3.71 16.44 -12.31
CA LEU A 158 4.66 15.98 -11.28
C LEU A 158 4.30 16.52 -9.89
N ILE A 159 4.02 17.82 -9.77
CA ILE A 159 3.65 18.46 -8.50
C ILE A 159 2.37 17.82 -7.94
N VAL A 160 1.33 17.71 -8.77
CA VAL A 160 0.05 17.09 -8.37
C VAL A 160 0.25 15.62 -8.02
N GLY A 161 1.02 14.88 -8.84
CA GLY A 161 1.33 13.48 -8.62
C GLY A 161 2.10 13.25 -7.31
N LEU A 162 3.10 14.09 -6.99
CA LEU A 162 3.84 14.03 -5.73
C LEU A 162 2.94 14.33 -4.53
N ALA A 163 2.07 15.34 -4.60
CA ALA A 163 1.16 15.69 -3.53
C ALA A 163 0.17 14.54 -3.23
N ILE A 164 -0.43 13.96 -4.27
CA ILE A 164 -1.33 12.82 -4.14
C ILE A 164 -0.55 11.60 -3.65
N GLY A 165 0.62 11.31 -4.20
CA GLY A 165 1.47 10.19 -3.84
C GLY A 165 1.91 10.24 -2.38
N LEU A 166 2.35 11.41 -1.90
CA LEU A 166 2.73 11.61 -0.50
C LEU A 166 1.55 11.40 0.45
N ARG A 167 0.39 11.98 0.13
CA ARG A 167 -0.84 11.76 0.91
C ARG A 167 -1.20 10.27 0.99
N GLN A 168 -1.10 9.55 -0.12
CA GLN A 168 -1.38 8.12 -0.15
C GLN A 168 -0.35 7.32 0.65
N LEU A 169 0.93 7.63 0.53
CA LEU A 169 1.99 7.00 1.31
C LEU A 169 1.77 7.15 2.81
N LEU A 170 1.44 8.37 3.26
CA LEU A 170 1.12 8.63 4.67
C LEU A 170 -0.08 7.82 5.14
N ALA A 171 -1.10 7.70 4.30
CA ALA A 171 -2.27 6.90 4.61
C ALA A 171 -1.96 5.38 4.66
N PHE A 172 -1.10 4.85 3.78
CA PHE A 172 -0.60 3.47 3.88
C PHE A 172 0.18 3.24 5.18
N LEU A 173 1.07 4.18 5.53
CA LEU A 173 1.86 4.05 6.77
C LEU A 173 0.98 4.11 8.02
N ALA A 174 -0.09 4.92 8.02
CA ALA A 174 -1.06 4.99 9.12
C ALA A 174 -1.83 3.66 9.28
N ASP A 175 -2.32 3.09 8.17
CA ASP A 175 -3.02 1.80 8.19
C ASP A 175 -2.09 0.68 8.67
N TYR A 176 -0.83 0.63 8.21
CA TYR A 176 0.17 -0.32 8.70
C TYR A 176 0.50 -0.13 10.18
N LYS A 177 0.58 1.12 10.67
CA LYS A 177 0.78 1.40 12.09
C LYS A 177 -0.38 0.89 12.95
N THR A 178 -1.61 1.07 12.47
CA THR A 178 -2.82 0.58 13.18
C THR A 178 -2.84 -0.94 13.28
N MET A 179 -2.33 -1.65 12.28
CA MET A 179 -2.23 -3.12 12.33
C MET A 179 -1.17 -3.63 13.31
N LEU A 180 -0.14 -2.82 13.60
CA LEU A 180 0.97 -3.20 14.48
C LEU A 180 0.72 -2.88 15.95
N ASN A 181 -0.20 -1.94 16.25
CA ASN A 181 -0.63 -1.57 17.60
C ASN A 181 -1.87 -2.35 18.01
#